data_879887b3b5e9a93c663416b73b6ff8a6
#
_entry.id   879887b3b5e9a93c663416b73b6ff8a6
#
_cell.length_a   1.000
_cell.length_b   1.000
_cell.length_c   1.000
_cell.angle_alpha   90.00
_cell.angle_beta   90.00
_cell.angle_gamma   90.00
#
_symmetry.space_group_name_H-M   'P 1'
#
loop_
_entity.id
_entity.type
_entity.pdbx_description
1 polymer ?
#
loop_
_entity_poly.entity_id
_entity_poly.type
_entity_poly.pdbx_seq_one_letter_code
_entity_poly.pdbx_strand_id
1 'polypeptide(L)'
;GQTEFAKDETFGYHASNLCEYIEEKTGGKVRAGDVTCISLESLRAMDFDGIEAQLLAVHDYGHVIVNAVADCDVKVFAVALYRAMAKGRHFTIRSAAALVKAIGNISDQPLLTREKMVTQESKAGGIIVVGSHTKKTTAQLEELKKVQGIEFIEMDSDKVLVPGELEKEAAAIVAHCSQQIAKGITCCVSTKRVVLTLPDDTPEAALVRSVAISDALQSCVGRLTASPAFVVAKGGITSSDVGVKALRVKCAKVLGQIRPGIPVWQTGAESLFPGTPYIIFPGNVGEVPT
;
A
#
# COMPACT_ATOMS: atom_id res chain seq x y z
N GLY A 1 19.19 7.61 -5.93
CA GLY A 1 19.64 7.59 -4.58
C GLY A 1 19.39 8.84 -3.72
N GLN A 2 18.58 9.82 -4.15
CA GLN A 2 18.38 11.06 -3.35
C GLN A 2 17.01 11.12 -2.64
N THR A 3 16.16 10.11 -2.78
CA THR A 3 14.84 10.08 -2.15
C THR A 3 14.93 9.61 -0.69
N GLU A 4 13.89 9.88 0.10
CA GLU A 4 13.78 9.34 1.46
C GLU A 4 13.77 7.80 1.47
N PHE A 5 13.26 7.17 0.43
CA PHE A 5 13.24 5.71 0.27
C PHE A 5 14.62 5.10 0.07
N ALA A 6 15.55 5.85 -0.52
CA ALA A 6 16.92 5.41 -0.70
C ALA A 6 17.66 5.23 0.63
N LYS A 7 17.19 5.91 1.69
CA LYS A 7 17.75 5.86 3.05
C LYS A 7 17.06 4.85 3.95
N ASP A 8 16.15 4.04 3.43
CA ASP A 8 15.48 3.00 4.19
C ASP A 8 16.49 1.93 4.62
N GLU A 9 16.46 1.53 5.88
CA GLU A 9 17.44 0.60 6.46
C GLU A 9 17.37 -0.80 5.82
N THR A 10 16.19 -1.22 5.35
CA THR A 10 15.99 -2.55 4.77
C THR A 10 16.04 -2.53 3.24
N PHE A 11 15.41 -1.53 2.63
CA PHE A 11 15.19 -1.46 1.18
C PHE A 11 15.97 -0.34 0.49
N GLY A 12 16.80 0.38 1.23
CA GLY A 12 17.61 1.49 0.74
C GLY A 12 18.47 1.12 -0.47
N TYR A 13 18.86 2.11 -1.25
CA TYR A 13 19.64 1.95 -2.48
C TYR A 13 20.44 3.21 -2.79
N HIS A 14 21.49 3.09 -3.59
CA HIS A 14 22.36 4.21 -3.98
C HIS A 14 22.12 4.65 -5.43
N ALA A 15 21.91 3.69 -6.33
CA ALA A 15 21.72 3.96 -7.75
C ALA A 15 20.26 4.30 -8.08
N SER A 16 20.03 5.40 -8.80
CA SER A 16 18.72 5.75 -9.38
C SER A 16 18.53 5.22 -10.79
N ASN A 17 19.63 4.94 -11.52
CA ASN A 17 19.58 4.20 -12.77
C ASN A 17 19.22 2.74 -12.46
N LEU A 18 18.17 2.21 -13.09
CA LEU A 18 17.67 0.88 -12.76
C LEU A 18 18.61 -0.24 -13.22
N CYS A 19 19.44 -0.05 -14.23
CA CYS A 19 20.46 -1.03 -14.60
C CYS A 19 21.53 -1.13 -13.50
N GLU A 20 22.02 0.00 -13.01
CA GLU A 20 22.96 0.07 -11.89
C GLU A 20 22.31 -0.42 -10.58
N TYR A 21 21.03 -0.14 -10.36
CA TYR A 21 20.26 -0.66 -9.24
C TYR A 21 20.22 -2.19 -9.23
N ILE A 22 20.01 -2.84 -10.40
CA ILE A 22 20.05 -4.29 -10.52
C ILE A 22 21.43 -4.82 -10.17
N GLU A 23 22.50 -4.19 -10.66
CA GLU A 23 23.86 -4.57 -10.33
C GLU A 23 24.12 -4.46 -8.82
N GLU A 24 23.71 -3.33 -8.20
CA GLU A 24 23.80 -3.11 -6.75
C GLU A 24 23.05 -4.20 -5.97
N LYS A 25 21.77 -4.44 -6.30
CA LYS A 25 20.91 -5.37 -5.56
C LYS A 25 21.24 -6.84 -5.78
N THR A 26 21.94 -7.18 -6.85
CA THR A 26 22.43 -8.54 -7.11
C THR A 26 23.84 -8.76 -6.57
N GLY A 27 24.47 -7.76 -5.94
CA GLY A 27 25.87 -7.83 -5.50
C GLY A 27 26.83 -8.03 -6.67
N GLY A 28 26.55 -7.44 -7.82
CA GLY A 28 27.34 -7.53 -9.04
C GLY A 28 27.20 -8.84 -9.81
N LYS A 29 26.28 -9.73 -9.44
CA LYS A 29 25.98 -10.96 -10.22
C LYS A 29 25.41 -10.66 -11.59
N VAL A 30 24.61 -9.59 -11.70
CA VAL A 30 24.11 -9.06 -12.95
C VAL A 30 24.77 -7.71 -13.16
N ARG A 31 25.49 -7.54 -14.27
CA ARG A 31 26.15 -6.27 -14.61
C ARG A 31 25.15 -5.31 -15.24
N ALA A 32 25.28 -4.03 -14.96
CA ALA A 32 24.42 -2.99 -15.55
C ALA A 32 24.42 -3.02 -17.10
N GLY A 33 25.57 -3.35 -17.70
CA GLY A 33 25.71 -3.48 -19.15
C GLY A 33 25.01 -4.70 -19.77
N ASP A 34 24.68 -5.71 -18.97
CA ASP A 34 23.99 -6.92 -19.43
C ASP A 34 22.46 -6.80 -19.34
N VAL A 35 21.96 -5.70 -18.79
CA VAL A 35 20.52 -5.44 -18.65
C VAL A 35 19.97 -4.86 -19.94
N THR A 36 18.99 -5.52 -20.53
CA THR A 36 18.28 -4.98 -21.70
C THR A 36 17.46 -3.76 -21.29
N CYS A 37 17.66 -2.64 -22.00
CA CYS A 37 16.97 -1.39 -21.69
C CYS A 37 16.08 -0.98 -22.87
N ILE A 38 14.77 -1.06 -22.71
CA ILE A 38 13.81 -0.54 -23.67
C ILE A 38 13.73 0.98 -23.47
N SER A 39 14.14 1.72 -24.50
CA SER A 39 14.24 3.17 -24.41
C SER A 39 12.89 3.86 -24.59
N LEU A 40 12.79 5.09 -24.08
CA LEU A 40 11.62 5.94 -24.27
C LEU A 40 11.46 6.32 -25.76
N GLU A 41 12.56 6.49 -26.47
CA GLU A 41 12.58 6.80 -27.91
C GLU A 41 11.94 5.67 -28.71
N SER A 42 12.33 4.41 -28.46
CA SER A 42 11.74 3.24 -29.14
C SER A 42 10.24 3.14 -28.85
N LEU A 43 9.81 3.39 -27.60
CA LEU A 43 8.39 3.38 -27.24
C LEU A 43 7.63 4.47 -27.99
N ARG A 44 8.15 5.69 -28.04
CA ARG A 44 7.50 6.84 -28.70
C ARG A 44 7.53 6.76 -30.22
N ALA A 45 8.53 6.09 -30.77
CA ALA A 45 8.57 5.74 -32.19
C ALA A 45 7.60 4.63 -32.55
N MET A 46 6.96 3.97 -31.55
CA MET A 46 6.12 2.77 -31.74
C MET A 46 6.89 1.65 -32.49
N ASP A 47 8.17 1.51 -32.16
CA ASP A 47 9.05 0.48 -32.76
C ASP A 47 8.73 -0.91 -32.17
N PHE A 48 7.54 -1.39 -32.50
CA PHE A 48 7.06 -2.69 -32.00
C PHE A 48 8.00 -3.83 -32.37
N ASP A 49 8.54 -3.82 -33.59
CA ASP A 49 9.37 -4.92 -34.10
C ASP A 49 10.75 -4.91 -33.42
N GLY A 50 11.35 -3.73 -33.22
CA GLY A 50 12.62 -3.59 -32.51
C GLY A 50 12.48 -3.95 -31.03
N ILE A 51 11.43 -3.50 -30.36
CA ILE A 51 11.18 -3.84 -28.93
C ILE A 51 10.93 -5.33 -28.80
N GLU A 52 10.12 -5.94 -29.67
CA GLU A 52 9.88 -7.38 -29.69
C GLU A 52 11.18 -8.16 -29.90
N ALA A 53 12.01 -7.74 -30.84
CA ALA A 53 13.31 -8.39 -31.10
C ALA A 53 14.22 -8.34 -29.86
N GLN A 54 14.29 -7.20 -29.16
CA GLN A 54 15.01 -7.08 -27.89
C GLN A 54 14.47 -8.06 -26.84
N LEU A 55 13.15 -8.18 -26.68
CA LEU A 55 12.52 -9.11 -25.75
C LEU A 55 12.80 -10.57 -26.10
N LEU A 56 12.78 -10.92 -27.39
CA LEU A 56 13.08 -12.27 -27.86
C LEU A 56 14.56 -12.63 -27.66
N ALA A 57 15.47 -11.66 -27.66
CA ALA A 57 16.90 -11.87 -27.47
C ALA A 57 17.28 -12.11 -26.00
N VAL A 58 16.41 -11.82 -25.04
CA VAL A 58 16.68 -12.05 -23.63
C VAL A 58 16.67 -13.54 -23.29
N HIS A 59 17.71 -14.05 -22.64
CA HIS A 59 17.88 -15.44 -22.25
C HIS A 59 18.31 -15.56 -20.77
N ASP A 60 18.27 -16.77 -20.23
CA ASP A 60 18.88 -17.16 -18.96
C ASP A 60 18.50 -16.24 -17.78
N TYR A 61 17.19 -15.99 -17.63
CA TYR A 61 16.64 -15.06 -16.61
C TYR A 61 17.17 -13.62 -16.74
N GLY A 62 17.56 -13.19 -17.93
CA GLY A 62 18.04 -11.85 -18.20
C GLY A 62 17.03 -10.79 -17.80
N HIS A 63 17.54 -9.63 -17.40
CA HIS A 63 16.75 -8.52 -16.89
C HIS A 63 16.39 -7.53 -18.01
N VAL A 64 15.17 -7.02 -17.96
CA VAL A 64 14.69 -5.99 -18.88
C VAL A 64 14.18 -4.80 -18.06
N ILE A 65 14.67 -3.62 -18.38
CA ILE A 65 14.17 -2.34 -17.87
C ILE A 65 13.39 -1.65 -18.98
N VAL A 66 12.26 -1.06 -18.63
CA VAL A 66 11.41 -0.31 -19.54
C VAL A 66 11.29 1.13 -19.05
N ASN A 67 11.79 2.07 -19.82
CA ASN A 67 11.73 3.51 -19.54
C ASN A 67 10.45 4.09 -20.12
N ALA A 68 9.44 4.30 -19.27
CA ALA A 68 8.16 4.89 -19.64
C ALA A 68 7.87 6.13 -18.78
N VAL A 69 7.24 7.12 -19.36
CA VAL A 69 6.85 8.39 -18.69
C VAL A 69 5.34 8.57 -18.68
N ALA A 70 4.64 8.07 -19.68
CA ALA A 70 3.20 8.22 -19.84
C ALA A 70 2.50 6.88 -20.11
N ASP A 71 1.17 6.83 -19.90
CA ASP A 71 0.37 5.63 -20.15
C ASP A 71 0.49 5.11 -21.60
N CYS A 72 0.66 6.01 -22.57
CA CYS A 72 0.85 5.62 -23.97
C CYS A 72 2.16 4.83 -24.18
N ASP A 73 3.24 5.20 -23.50
CA ASP A 73 4.52 4.50 -23.57
C ASP A 73 4.34 3.06 -23.06
N VAL A 74 3.64 2.91 -21.93
CA VAL A 74 3.36 1.60 -21.32
C VAL A 74 2.46 0.73 -22.24
N LYS A 75 1.50 1.33 -22.93
CA LYS A 75 0.64 0.62 -23.90
C LYS A 75 1.44 0.09 -25.10
N VAL A 76 2.38 0.87 -25.62
CA VAL A 76 3.27 0.44 -26.70
C VAL A 76 4.10 -0.76 -26.24
N PHE A 77 4.69 -0.68 -25.04
CA PHE A 77 5.41 -1.81 -24.46
C PHE A 77 4.53 -3.04 -24.30
N ALA A 78 3.29 -2.89 -23.80
CA ALA A 78 2.37 -4.01 -23.62
C ALA A 78 2.07 -4.75 -24.94
N VAL A 79 1.94 -4.04 -26.05
CA VAL A 79 1.74 -4.66 -27.38
C VAL A 79 2.97 -5.49 -27.77
N ALA A 80 4.18 -4.95 -27.65
CA ALA A 80 5.41 -5.66 -27.97
C ALA A 80 5.62 -6.88 -27.06
N LEU A 81 5.29 -6.73 -25.76
CA LEU A 81 5.31 -7.83 -24.78
C LEU A 81 4.39 -8.97 -25.21
N TYR A 82 3.14 -8.67 -25.58
CA TYR A 82 2.19 -9.69 -26.07
C TYR A 82 2.67 -10.38 -27.34
N ARG A 83 3.30 -9.66 -28.27
CA ARG A 83 3.89 -10.26 -29.45
C ARG A 83 5.02 -11.26 -29.12
N ALA A 84 5.90 -10.89 -28.18
CA ALA A 84 6.95 -11.78 -27.71
C ALA A 84 6.40 -13.00 -26.97
N MET A 85 5.36 -12.82 -26.15
CA MET A 85 4.67 -13.91 -25.45
C MET A 85 3.96 -14.87 -26.44
N ALA A 86 3.34 -14.34 -27.50
CA ALA A 86 2.73 -15.15 -28.56
C ALA A 86 3.74 -16.01 -29.32
N LYS A 87 5.02 -15.61 -29.31
CA LYS A 87 6.15 -16.40 -29.84
C LYS A 87 6.77 -17.38 -28.83
N GLY A 88 6.07 -17.62 -27.70
CA GLY A 88 6.45 -18.62 -26.69
C GLY A 88 7.41 -18.11 -25.62
N ARG A 89 7.61 -16.79 -25.51
CA ARG A 89 8.40 -16.23 -24.41
C ARG A 89 7.58 -16.09 -23.13
N HIS A 90 8.21 -16.37 -22.00
CA HIS A 90 7.63 -16.21 -20.69
C HIS A 90 8.41 -15.15 -19.91
N PHE A 91 7.68 -14.26 -19.22
CA PHE A 91 8.26 -13.18 -18.46
C PHE A 91 7.70 -13.17 -17.03
N THR A 92 8.59 -13.01 -16.05
CA THR A 92 8.21 -12.62 -14.69
C THR A 92 8.27 -11.10 -14.62
N ILE A 93 7.16 -10.48 -14.22
CA ILE A 93 7.03 -9.03 -14.29
C ILE A 93 7.01 -8.44 -12.87
N ARG A 94 7.89 -7.46 -12.61
CA ARG A 94 7.84 -6.59 -11.45
C ARG A 94 7.42 -5.21 -11.91
N SER A 95 6.19 -4.81 -11.60
CA SER A 95 5.64 -3.53 -12.06
C SER A 95 4.79 -2.86 -11.00
N ALA A 96 4.44 -1.60 -11.28
CA ALA A 96 3.36 -0.88 -10.61
C ALA A 96 2.05 -1.01 -11.41
N ALA A 97 0.99 -0.32 -10.96
CA ALA A 97 -0.36 -0.42 -11.49
C ALA A 97 -0.49 -0.09 -12.99
N ALA A 98 0.33 0.83 -13.51
CA ALA A 98 0.24 1.29 -14.89
C ALA A 98 0.39 0.17 -15.93
N LEU A 99 1.36 -0.74 -15.73
CA LEU A 99 1.54 -1.86 -16.66
C LEU A 99 0.39 -2.86 -16.55
N VAL A 100 -0.09 -3.15 -15.33
CA VAL A 100 -1.26 -4.03 -15.13
C VAL A 100 -2.49 -3.47 -15.84
N LYS A 101 -2.72 -2.16 -15.72
CA LYS A 101 -3.78 -1.45 -16.43
C LYS A 101 -3.66 -1.59 -17.94
N ALA A 102 -2.45 -1.39 -18.49
CA ALA A 102 -2.18 -1.48 -19.93
C ALA A 102 -2.36 -2.91 -20.45
N ILE A 103 -1.81 -3.92 -19.77
CA ILE A 103 -1.95 -5.35 -20.11
C ILE A 103 -3.42 -5.77 -20.04
N GLY A 104 -4.14 -5.37 -18.99
CA GLY A 104 -5.57 -5.69 -18.83
C GLY A 104 -6.49 -4.88 -19.72
N ASN A 105 -5.98 -3.93 -20.50
CA ASN A 105 -6.77 -2.96 -21.27
C ASN A 105 -7.88 -2.31 -20.43
N ILE A 106 -7.54 -1.96 -19.18
CA ILE A 106 -8.50 -1.41 -18.22
C ILE A 106 -8.68 0.08 -18.49
N SER A 107 -9.93 0.49 -18.72
CA SER A 107 -10.29 1.89 -18.93
C SER A 107 -10.16 2.71 -17.63
N ASP A 108 -9.90 4.01 -17.78
CA ASP A 108 -9.96 4.93 -16.66
C ASP A 108 -11.39 5.03 -16.14
N GLN A 109 -11.51 5.05 -14.81
CA GLN A 109 -12.76 5.26 -14.13
C GLN A 109 -12.71 6.61 -13.39
N PRO A 110 -13.81 7.37 -13.32
CA PRO A 110 -13.85 8.57 -12.52
C PRO A 110 -13.64 8.24 -11.05
N LEU A 111 -13.09 9.19 -10.29
CA LEU A 111 -12.93 9.03 -8.85
C LEU A 111 -14.28 8.76 -8.18
N LEU A 112 -14.25 7.97 -7.13
CA LEU A 112 -15.45 7.62 -6.38
C LEU A 112 -16.01 8.83 -5.65
N THR A 113 -17.33 8.96 -5.70
CA THR A 113 -18.09 9.88 -4.85
C THR A 113 -18.62 9.12 -3.62
N ARG A 114 -19.09 9.86 -2.60
CA ARG A 114 -19.69 9.26 -1.41
C ARG A 114 -20.83 8.30 -1.76
N GLU A 115 -21.69 8.68 -2.67
CA GLU A 115 -22.88 7.91 -3.10
C GLU A 115 -22.49 6.57 -3.74
N LYS A 116 -21.34 6.50 -4.40
CA LYS A 116 -20.82 5.27 -4.99
C LYS A 116 -20.14 4.35 -3.98
N MET A 117 -19.62 4.91 -2.88
CA MET A 117 -18.95 4.14 -1.83
C MET A 117 -19.92 3.64 -0.76
N VAL A 118 -20.85 4.50 -0.35
CA VAL A 118 -21.80 4.19 0.72
C VAL A 118 -23.01 3.49 0.11
N THR A 119 -23.00 2.16 0.20
CA THR A 119 -24.07 1.32 -0.32
C THR A 119 -25.19 1.05 0.70
N GLN A 120 -24.92 1.33 1.98
CA GLN A 120 -25.86 1.21 3.08
C GLN A 120 -25.75 2.44 3.97
N GLU A 121 -26.84 3.11 4.21
CA GLU A 121 -26.87 4.22 5.17
C GLU A 121 -26.63 3.70 6.58
N SER A 122 -25.67 4.32 7.26
CA SER A 122 -25.36 4.02 8.65
C SER A 122 -25.26 5.28 9.47
N LYS A 123 -25.83 5.26 10.67
CA LYS A 123 -25.66 6.32 11.67
C LYS A 123 -24.42 6.12 12.55
N ALA A 124 -23.74 5.00 12.40
CA ALA A 124 -22.51 4.70 13.13
C ALA A 124 -21.36 5.62 12.67
N GLY A 125 -20.39 5.82 13.54
CA GLY A 125 -19.12 6.43 13.17
C GLY A 125 -18.24 5.48 12.34
N GLY A 126 -17.15 5.99 11.78
CA GLY A 126 -16.11 5.20 11.12
C GLY A 126 -14.97 4.83 12.04
N ILE A 127 -14.06 4.00 11.54
CA ILE A 127 -12.76 3.74 12.17
C ILE A 127 -11.63 4.04 11.19
N ILE A 128 -10.64 4.81 11.65
CA ILE A 128 -9.41 5.14 10.92
C ILE A 128 -8.24 4.59 11.73
N VAL A 129 -7.37 3.81 11.12
CA VAL A 129 -6.16 3.29 11.76
C VAL A 129 -4.91 3.73 11.01
N VAL A 130 -3.93 4.26 11.73
CA VAL A 130 -2.73 4.89 11.17
C VAL A 130 -1.48 4.24 11.76
N GLY A 131 -0.87 3.32 11.00
CA GLY A 131 0.35 2.63 11.41
C GLY A 131 1.62 3.11 10.69
N SER A 132 1.49 3.85 9.59
CA SER A 132 2.66 4.38 8.85
C SER A 132 3.35 5.50 9.62
N HIS A 133 4.69 5.43 9.71
CA HIS A 133 5.54 6.42 10.39
C HIS A 133 6.19 7.45 9.44
N THR A 134 5.83 7.43 8.14
CA THR A 134 6.40 8.40 7.19
C THR A 134 6.06 9.83 7.57
N LYS A 135 6.96 10.77 7.28
CA LYS A 135 6.73 12.21 7.50
C LYS A 135 5.44 12.70 6.84
N LYS A 136 5.15 12.20 5.64
CA LYS A 136 3.91 12.49 4.92
C LYS A 136 2.68 12.06 5.70
N THR A 137 2.66 10.82 6.23
CA THR A 137 1.54 10.34 7.05
C THR A 137 1.35 11.18 8.31
N THR A 138 2.43 11.58 8.97
CA THR A 138 2.35 12.45 10.15
C THR A 138 1.73 13.80 9.79
N ALA A 139 2.16 14.43 8.69
CA ALA A 139 1.57 15.69 8.23
C ALA A 139 0.07 15.53 7.85
N GLN A 140 -0.30 14.43 7.20
CA GLN A 140 -1.71 14.14 6.88
C GLN A 140 -2.56 13.91 8.14
N LEU A 141 -2.00 13.27 9.17
CA LEU A 141 -2.70 13.10 10.45
C LEU A 141 -2.94 14.43 11.15
N GLU A 142 -1.98 15.37 11.12
CA GLU A 142 -2.15 16.71 11.66
C GLU A 142 -3.23 17.51 10.92
N GLU A 143 -3.36 17.33 9.60
CA GLU A 143 -4.47 17.92 8.85
C GLU A 143 -5.81 17.29 9.22
N LEU A 144 -5.84 15.97 9.39
CA LEU A 144 -7.05 15.25 9.79
C LEU A 144 -7.56 15.71 11.18
N LYS A 145 -6.66 16.06 12.10
CA LYS A 145 -7.02 16.59 13.44
C LYS A 145 -7.83 17.90 13.40
N LYS A 146 -7.81 18.61 12.29
CA LYS A 146 -8.62 19.82 12.07
C LYS A 146 -10.08 19.51 11.72
N VAL A 147 -10.39 18.26 11.36
CA VAL A 147 -11.73 17.81 11.01
C VAL A 147 -12.53 17.52 12.27
N GLN A 148 -13.70 18.15 12.39
CA GLN A 148 -14.60 17.95 13.52
C GLN A 148 -15.31 16.59 13.45
N GLY A 149 -15.70 16.05 14.61
CA GLY A 149 -16.45 14.78 14.69
C GLY A 149 -15.57 13.54 14.63
N ILE A 150 -14.26 13.70 14.73
CA ILE A 150 -13.29 12.61 14.85
C ILE A 150 -12.64 12.65 16.23
N GLU A 151 -12.65 11.54 16.92
CA GLU A 151 -11.92 11.34 18.17
C GLU A 151 -10.58 10.68 17.88
N PHE A 152 -9.49 11.28 18.36
CA PHE A 152 -8.11 10.84 18.12
C PHE A 152 -7.56 10.12 19.33
N ILE A 153 -7.03 8.93 19.13
CA ILE A 153 -6.48 8.05 20.16
C ILE A 153 -5.07 7.63 19.70
N GLU A 154 -4.06 7.94 20.48
CA GLU A 154 -2.71 7.44 20.25
C GLU A 154 -2.48 6.20 21.11
N MET A 155 -2.22 5.07 20.47
CA MET A 155 -1.84 3.83 21.14
C MET A 155 -0.39 3.92 21.59
N ASP A 156 -0.15 3.71 22.87
CA ASP A 156 1.20 3.72 23.45
C ASP A 156 1.99 2.47 23.01
N SER A 157 2.70 2.59 21.90
CA SER A 157 3.50 1.50 21.31
C SER A 157 4.60 1.00 22.24
N ASP A 158 5.08 1.83 23.21
CA ASP A 158 6.16 1.44 24.13
C ASP A 158 5.70 0.36 25.12
N LYS A 159 4.42 0.19 25.31
CA LYS A 159 3.84 -0.89 26.12
C LYS A 159 4.16 -2.30 25.59
N VAL A 160 4.62 -2.41 24.35
CA VAL A 160 5.15 -3.68 23.81
C VAL A 160 6.35 -4.22 24.60
N LEU A 161 7.05 -3.34 25.32
CA LEU A 161 8.21 -3.72 26.15
C LEU A 161 7.81 -4.41 27.47
N VAL A 162 6.54 -4.33 27.86
CA VAL A 162 6.02 -4.94 29.08
C VAL A 162 5.00 -6.04 28.72
N PRO A 163 5.25 -7.29 29.06
CA PRO A 163 4.36 -8.38 28.72
C PRO A 163 2.90 -8.13 29.10
N GLY A 164 1.99 -8.22 28.12
CA GLY A 164 0.54 -8.06 28.30
C GLY A 164 0.04 -6.62 28.37
N GLU A 165 0.89 -5.60 28.52
CA GLU A 165 0.42 -4.21 28.63
C GLU A 165 -0.08 -3.65 27.30
N LEU A 166 0.55 -3.98 26.17
CA LEU A 166 0.07 -3.59 24.85
C LEU A 166 -1.30 -4.20 24.52
N GLU A 167 -1.53 -5.43 24.94
CA GLU A 167 -2.83 -6.12 24.77
C GLU A 167 -3.93 -5.46 25.62
N LYS A 168 -3.63 -5.06 26.85
CA LYS A 168 -4.56 -4.31 27.72
C LYS A 168 -4.89 -2.95 27.12
N GLU A 169 -3.89 -2.25 26.58
CA GLU A 169 -4.08 -0.97 25.88
C GLU A 169 -5.00 -1.14 24.69
N ALA A 170 -4.72 -2.11 23.81
CA ALA A 170 -5.56 -2.40 22.65
C ALA A 170 -7.00 -2.75 23.07
N ALA A 171 -7.18 -3.53 24.13
CA ALA A 171 -8.51 -3.89 24.64
C ALA A 171 -9.29 -2.65 25.14
N ALA A 172 -8.63 -1.74 25.84
CA ALA A 172 -9.24 -0.49 26.30
C ALA A 172 -9.65 0.40 25.11
N ILE A 173 -8.79 0.53 24.09
CA ILE A 173 -9.08 1.26 22.85
C ILE A 173 -10.27 0.67 22.13
N VAL A 174 -10.32 -0.66 21.99
CA VAL A 174 -11.46 -1.38 21.36
C VAL A 174 -12.77 -1.07 22.07
N ALA A 175 -12.80 -1.17 23.39
CA ALA A 175 -14.00 -0.90 24.19
C ALA A 175 -14.48 0.54 23.99
N HIS A 176 -13.55 1.49 24.04
CA HIS A 176 -13.84 2.91 23.84
C HIS A 176 -14.34 3.18 22.41
N CYS A 177 -13.61 2.77 21.40
CA CYS A 177 -13.99 2.96 19.99
C CYS A 177 -15.36 2.33 19.68
N SER A 178 -15.65 1.14 20.21
CA SER A 178 -16.95 0.49 19.99
C SER A 178 -18.11 1.35 20.53
N GLN A 179 -17.93 1.98 21.69
CA GLN A 179 -18.94 2.88 22.27
C GLN A 179 -19.11 4.15 21.44
N GLN A 180 -18.02 4.76 20.98
CA GLN A 180 -18.07 6.02 20.22
C GLN A 180 -18.65 5.78 18.82
N ILE A 181 -18.23 4.72 18.14
CA ILE A 181 -18.76 4.36 16.82
C ILE A 181 -20.27 4.13 16.89
N ALA A 182 -20.76 3.42 17.92
CA ALA A 182 -22.20 3.22 18.12
C ALA A 182 -22.99 4.53 18.32
N LYS A 183 -22.33 5.59 18.81
CA LYS A 183 -22.91 6.94 18.96
C LYS A 183 -22.80 7.80 17.70
N GLY A 184 -22.20 7.29 16.63
CA GLY A 184 -21.99 8.02 15.38
C GLY A 184 -20.68 8.84 15.34
N ILE A 185 -19.77 8.64 16.31
CA ILE A 185 -18.48 9.34 16.37
C ILE A 185 -17.42 8.49 15.67
N THR A 186 -16.70 9.09 14.74
CA THR A 186 -15.55 8.43 14.08
C THR A 186 -14.34 8.42 15.00
N CYS A 187 -13.68 7.27 15.13
CA CYS A 187 -12.44 7.13 15.89
C CYS A 187 -11.23 7.04 14.94
N CYS A 188 -10.15 7.74 15.29
CA CYS A 188 -8.86 7.63 14.61
C CYS A 188 -7.83 7.10 15.60
N VAL A 189 -7.38 5.87 15.41
CA VAL A 189 -6.35 5.23 16.24
C VAL A 189 -5.02 5.27 15.51
N SER A 190 -4.00 5.82 16.12
CA SER A 190 -2.64 5.85 15.57
C SER A 190 -1.63 5.25 16.54
N THR A 191 -0.56 4.67 16.02
CA THR A 191 0.64 4.40 16.83
C THR A 191 1.36 5.70 17.17
N LYS A 192 2.26 5.69 18.16
CA LYS A 192 3.22 6.78 18.36
C LYS A 192 3.89 7.13 17.04
N ARG A 193 4.17 8.44 16.83
CA ARG A 193 4.74 8.91 15.56
C ARG A 193 6.26 8.71 15.46
N VAL A 194 6.91 8.40 16.57
CA VAL A 194 8.33 8.02 16.62
C VAL A 194 8.42 6.49 16.68
N VAL A 195 9.23 5.92 15.78
CA VAL A 195 9.49 4.47 15.79
C VAL A 195 10.26 4.10 17.05
N LEU A 196 9.81 3.08 17.76
CA LEU A 196 10.47 2.57 18.95
C LEU A 196 11.76 1.83 18.54
N THR A 197 12.90 2.37 18.94
CA THR A 197 14.23 1.77 18.75
C THR A 197 14.90 1.58 20.09
N LEU A 198 15.63 0.49 20.26
CA LEU A 198 16.39 0.20 21.48
C LEU A 198 17.90 0.20 21.16
N PRO A 199 18.77 0.60 22.10
CA PRO A 199 20.21 0.71 21.85
C PRO A 199 20.88 -0.58 21.36
N ASP A 200 20.43 -1.74 21.85
CA ASP A 200 21.00 -3.05 21.53
C ASP A 200 20.07 -3.91 20.65
N ASP A 201 19.29 -3.25 19.79
CA ASP A 201 18.28 -3.91 18.95
C ASP A 201 18.93 -4.75 17.85
N THR A 202 18.58 -6.04 17.78
CA THR A 202 18.86 -6.81 16.56
C THR A 202 17.73 -6.60 15.54
N PRO A 203 18.01 -6.73 14.24
CA PRO A 203 16.96 -6.62 13.21
C PRO A 203 15.78 -7.57 13.46
N GLU A 204 16.04 -8.77 13.97
CA GLU A 204 15.03 -9.77 14.29
C GLU A 204 14.15 -9.32 15.47
N ALA A 205 14.77 -8.79 16.55
CA ALA A 205 14.04 -8.30 17.72
C ALA A 205 13.19 -7.08 17.37
N ALA A 206 13.72 -6.16 16.59
CA ALA A 206 12.99 -5.00 16.08
C ALA A 206 11.79 -5.43 15.21
N LEU A 207 11.97 -6.45 14.35
CA LEU A 207 10.89 -6.98 13.51
C LEU A 207 9.78 -7.62 14.36
N VAL A 208 10.12 -8.48 15.31
CA VAL A 208 9.16 -9.14 16.22
C VAL A 208 8.33 -8.08 16.96
N ARG A 209 8.97 -7.03 17.46
CA ARG A 209 8.32 -5.93 18.15
C ARG A 209 7.41 -5.13 17.23
N SER A 210 7.86 -4.83 16.00
CA SER A 210 7.05 -4.14 15.00
C SER A 210 5.81 -4.94 14.61
N VAL A 211 5.93 -6.27 14.49
CA VAL A 211 4.79 -7.17 14.22
C VAL A 211 3.81 -7.14 15.38
N ALA A 212 4.28 -7.21 16.63
CA ALA A 212 3.41 -7.15 17.80
C ALA A 212 2.62 -5.82 17.87
N ILE A 213 3.27 -4.69 17.58
CA ILE A 213 2.60 -3.38 17.51
C ILE A 213 1.56 -3.35 16.37
N SER A 214 1.90 -3.90 15.19
CA SER A 214 0.96 -3.99 14.06
C SER A 214 -0.24 -4.86 14.40
N ASP A 215 -0.03 -5.99 15.08
CA ASP A 215 -1.09 -6.90 15.52
C ASP A 215 -2.00 -6.24 16.56
N ALA A 216 -1.47 -5.48 17.49
CA ALA A 216 -2.25 -4.70 18.44
C ALA A 216 -3.10 -3.63 17.72
N LEU A 217 -2.50 -2.88 16.79
CA LEU A 217 -3.20 -1.84 16.04
C LEU A 217 -4.34 -2.41 15.19
N GLN A 218 -4.11 -3.48 14.42
CA GLN A 218 -5.14 -4.10 13.61
C GLN A 218 -6.25 -4.71 14.47
N SER A 219 -5.93 -5.20 15.68
CA SER A 219 -6.91 -5.73 16.62
C SER A 219 -7.92 -4.67 17.07
N CYS A 220 -7.54 -3.38 17.05
CA CYS A 220 -8.46 -2.27 17.32
C CYS A 220 -9.63 -2.22 16.33
N VAL A 221 -9.48 -2.81 15.14
CA VAL A 221 -10.57 -3.01 14.18
C VAL A 221 -11.20 -4.39 14.34
N GLY A 222 -10.37 -5.44 14.42
CA GLY A 222 -10.83 -6.84 14.40
C GLY A 222 -11.62 -7.28 15.62
N ARG A 223 -11.61 -6.52 16.71
CA ARG A 223 -12.31 -6.79 17.96
C ARG A 223 -13.44 -5.81 18.25
N LEU A 224 -13.76 -4.89 17.33
CA LEU A 224 -14.89 -3.98 17.49
C LEU A 224 -16.19 -4.75 17.66
N THR A 225 -17.02 -4.31 18.58
CA THR A 225 -18.37 -4.85 18.81
C THR A 225 -19.46 -4.03 18.12
N ALA A 226 -19.12 -2.84 17.60
CA ALA A 226 -19.99 -2.01 16.78
C ALA A 226 -19.52 -2.03 15.34
N SER A 227 -20.44 -2.19 14.37
CA SER A 227 -20.12 -2.12 12.95
C SER A 227 -19.83 -0.69 12.54
N PRO A 228 -18.62 -0.36 12.05
CA PRO A 228 -18.30 0.98 11.59
C PRO A 228 -18.96 1.28 10.24
N ALA A 229 -19.32 2.54 10.00
CA ALA A 229 -19.85 2.97 8.70
C ALA A 229 -18.82 2.85 7.57
N PHE A 230 -17.54 2.95 7.90
CA PHE A 230 -16.41 2.77 6.99
C PHE A 230 -15.15 2.43 7.78
N VAL A 231 -14.16 1.85 7.10
CA VAL A 231 -12.84 1.57 7.65
C VAL A 231 -11.80 2.23 6.76
N VAL A 232 -10.85 2.95 7.36
CA VAL A 232 -9.66 3.49 6.69
C VAL A 232 -8.42 2.92 7.35
N ALA A 233 -7.50 2.36 6.57
CA ALA A 233 -6.20 1.94 7.08
C ALA A 233 -5.08 2.66 6.32
N LYS A 234 -4.25 3.40 7.06
CA LYS A 234 -3.14 4.21 6.54
C LYS A 234 -1.80 3.53 6.79
N GLY A 235 -1.19 3.05 5.72
CA GLY A 235 0.08 2.34 5.70
C GLY A 235 -0.02 1.05 4.90
N GLY A 236 1.04 0.62 4.23
CA GLY A 236 1.03 -0.60 3.41
C GLY A 236 0.75 -1.85 4.23
N ILE A 237 1.57 -2.11 5.26
CA ILE A 237 1.41 -3.25 6.17
C ILE A 237 0.09 -3.13 6.94
N THR A 238 -0.20 -1.96 7.49
CA THR A 238 -1.45 -1.71 8.23
C THR A 238 -2.69 -2.03 7.39
N SER A 239 -2.72 -1.59 6.13
CA SER A 239 -3.85 -1.88 5.23
C SER A 239 -3.96 -3.37 4.92
N SER A 240 -2.84 -4.07 4.73
CA SER A 240 -2.86 -5.52 4.52
C SER A 240 -3.40 -6.25 5.74
N ASP A 241 -2.87 -5.96 6.92
CA ASP A 241 -3.23 -6.62 8.17
C ASP A 241 -4.69 -6.34 8.57
N VAL A 242 -5.14 -5.09 8.44
CA VAL A 242 -6.55 -4.74 8.69
C VAL A 242 -7.48 -5.48 7.72
N GLY A 243 -7.14 -5.52 6.43
CA GLY A 243 -7.97 -6.24 5.46
C GLY A 243 -8.06 -7.74 5.73
N VAL A 244 -6.92 -8.40 5.95
CA VAL A 244 -6.83 -9.86 6.05
C VAL A 244 -7.13 -10.36 7.45
N LYS A 245 -6.49 -9.78 8.49
CA LYS A 245 -6.58 -10.27 9.86
C LYS A 245 -7.80 -9.71 10.58
N ALA A 246 -8.02 -8.38 10.51
CA ALA A 246 -9.09 -7.72 11.24
C ALA A 246 -10.47 -7.90 10.57
N LEU A 247 -10.58 -7.48 9.32
CA LEU A 247 -11.82 -7.57 8.55
C LEU A 247 -12.09 -8.96 8.00
N ARG A 248 -11.09 -9.86 7.96
CA ARG A 248 -11.16 -11.23 7.46
C ARG A 248 -11.62 -11.29 6.00
N VAL A 249 -11.22 -10.31 5.18
CA VAL A 249 -11.57 -10.25 3.77
C VAL A 249 -10.87 -11.37 3.02
N LYS A 250 -11.62 -12.22 2.35
CA LYS A 250 -11.13 -13.25 1.42
C LYS A 250 -11.40 -12.86 -0.03
N CYS A 251 -12.52 -12.18 -0.26
CA CYS A 251 -12.92 -11.66 -1.55
C CYS A 251 -13.56 -10.28 -1.36
N ALA A 252 -13.10 -9.28 -2.08
CA ALA A 252 -13.65 -7.94 -2.02
C ALA A 252 -14.01 -7.43 -3.41
N LYS A 253 -15.07 -6.63 -3.51
CA LYS A 253 -15.37 -5.89 -4.71
C LYS A 253 -14.55 -4.61 -4.72
N VAL A 254 -13.67 -4.44 -5.71
CA VAL A 254 -12.97 -3.18 -5.92
C VAL A 254 -13.94 -2.16 -6.51
N LEU A 255 -14.27 -1.13 -5.74
CA LEU A 255 -15.20 -0.07 -6.17
C LEU A 255 -14.52 0.94 -7.09
N GLY A 256 -13.25 1.22 -6.88
CA GLY A 256 -12.45 2.22 -7.58
C GLY A 256 -11.49 2.91 -6.64
N GLN A 257 -11.22 4.19 -6.88
CA GLN A 257 -10.35 5.00 -6.02
C GLN A 257 -11.00 6.36 -5.68
N ILE A 258 -10.78 6.85 -4.45
CA ILE A 258 -11.28 8.16 -4.01
C ILE A 258 -10.32 9.29 -4.38
N ARG A 259 -9.04 8.97 -4.48
CA ARG A 259 -7.95 9.81 -4.97
C ARG A 259 -7.00 8.92 -5.74
N PRO A 260 -6.18 9.45 -6.65
CA PRO A 260 -5.18 8.65 -7.36
C PRO A 260 -4.32 7.82 -6.38
N GLY A 261 -4.31 6.49 -6.55
CA GLY A 261 -3.56 5.56 -5.71
C GLY A 261 -4.19 5.22 -4.35
N ILE A 262 -5.43 5.63 -4.08
CA ILE A 262 -6.16 5.29 -2.85
C ILE A 262 -7.41 4.49 -3.21
N PRO A 263 -7.28 3.16 -3.33
CA PRO A 263 -8.40 2.29 -3.69
C PRO A 263 -9.39 2.09 -2.55
N VAL A 264 -10.61 1.78 -2.92
CA VAL A 264 -11.70 1.42 -2.02
C VAL A 264 -12.23 0.04 -2.39
N TRP A 265 -12.33 -0.81 -1.41
CA TRP A 265 -13.02 -2.10 -1.50
C TRP A 265 -14.37 -2.04 -0.78
N GLN A 266 -15.32 -2.82 -1.28
CA GLN A 266 -16.47 -3.23 -0.51
C GLN A 266 -16.20 -4.63 0.01
N THR A 267 -16.28 -4.81 1.33
CA THR A 267 -16.02 -6.10 1.98
C THR A 267 -17.06 -7.13 1.60
N GLY A 268 -16.64 -8.38 1.45
CA GLY A 268 -17.51 -9.52 1.12
C GLY A 268 -18.39 -9.96 2.28
N ALA A 269 -19.29 -10.90 1.99
CA ALA A 269 -20.22 -11.45 2.96
C ALA A 269 -19.53 -12.21 4.12
N GLU A 270 -18.32 -12.71 3.87
CA GLU A 270 -17.49 -13.42 4.85
C GLU A 270 -16.74 -12.49 5.82
N SER A 271 -16.72 -11.19 5.53
CA SER A 271 -16.04 -10.20 6.35
C SER A 271 -16.69 -10.03 7.72
N LEU A 272 -15.90 -9.58 8.69
CA LEU A 272 -16.39 -9.20 10.02
C LEU A 272 -17.50 -8.12 9.93
N PHE A 273 -17.38 -7.20 8.96
CA PHE A 273 -18.38 -6.16 8.67
C PHE A 273 -18.73 -6.20 7.18
N PRO A 274 -19.69 -7.05 6.76
CA PRO A 274 -20.06 -7.21 5.37
C PRO A 274 -20.58 -5.92 4.72
N GLY A 275 -20.21 -5.68 3.46
CA GLY A 275 -20.68 -4.53 2.70
C GLY A 275 -20.07 -3.19 3.10
N THR A 276 -19.12 -3.18 4.04
CA THR A 276 -18.50 -1.95 4.55
C THR A 276 -17.46 -1.42 3.55
N PRO A 277 -17.46 -0.10 3.25
CA PRO A 277 -16.38 0.53 2.49
C PRO A 277 -15.06 0.43 3.26
N TYR A 278 -14.05 -0.15 2.62
CA TYR A 278 -12.71 -0.25 3.16
C TYR A 278 -11.73 0.55 2.28
N ILE A 279 -11.22 1.65 2.84
CA ILE A 279 -10.30 2.56 2.19
C ILE A 279 -8.87 2.12 2.49
N ILE A 280 -8.15 1.71 1.47
CA ILE A 280 -6.76 1.29 1.54
C ILE A 280 -5.90 2.49 1.21
N PHE A 281 -5.29 3.09 2.24
CA PHE A 281 -4.54 4.33 2.08
C PHE A 281 -3.04 4.07 2.24
N PRO A 282 -2.25 3.94 1.14
CA PRO A 282 -0.82 3.69 1.24
C PRO A 282 -0.08 4.81 1.98
N GLY A 283 1.03 4.46 2.67
CA GLY A 283 1.76 5.38 3.53
C GLY A 283 2.40 6.57 2.80
N ASN A 284 2.73 6.39 1.52
CA ASN A 284 3.46 7.37 0.70
C ASN A 284 2.60 8.08 -0.36
N VAL A 285 1.29 7.85 -0.37
CA VAL A 285 0.35 8.37 -1.37
C VAL A 285 -0.45 9.55 -0.81
N GLY A 286 -0.98 10.38 -1.71
CA GLY A 286 -1.78 11.56 -1.42
C GLY A 286 -0.95 12.81 -1.13
N GLU A 287 -1.60 13.97 -1.22
CA GLU A 287 -1.06 15.24 -0.75
C GLU A 287 -1.33 15.41 0.75
N VAL A 288 -0.71 16.41 1.39
CA VAL A 288 -0.89 16.64 2.83
C VAL A 288 -2.38 16.84 3.18
N PRO A 289 -3.18 17.61 2.45
CA PRO A 289 -4.61 17.80 2.75
C PRO A 289 -5.52 16.67 2.25
N THR A 290 -4.95 15.51 1.82
CA THR A 290 -5.74 14.37 1.37
C THR A 290 -6.34 13.61 2.51
#